data_649fb34ce45540d1b321320a1f875e80
#
_entry.id   649fb34ce45540d1b321320a1f875e80
#
_cell.length_a   1.000
_cell.length_b   1.000
_cell.length_c   1.000
_cell.angle_alpha   90.00
_cell.angle_beta   90.00
_cell.angle_gamma   90.00
#
_symmetry.space_group_name_H-M   'P 1'
#
loop_
_entity.id
_entity.type
_entity.pdbx_description
1 polymer ?
#
loop_
_entity_poly.entity_id
_entity_poly.type
_entity_poly.pdbx_seq_one_letter_code
_entity_poly.pdbx_strand_id
1 'polypeptide(L)'
;MKFKHTALVATLFTTAITTQAVAKTDAADLIGPLAEYKMYVMDEVKQYVITTKAFTDAVKKGDIATAKKLYAPARQHYERIEPVAELFSDLDASMDAREDDYEQGAKDPAFTGFHRLEKALWVDN
;
A
#
# COMPACT_ATOMS: atom_id res chain seq x y z
N MET A 1 -45.45 64.81 7.00
CA MET A 1 -44.55 63.83 6.38
C MET A 1 -43.45 63.52 7.36
N LYS A 2 -43.43 62.28 7.96
CA LYS A 2 -42.43 61.86 8.93
C LYS A 2 -41.46 60.92 8.23
N PHE A 3 -40.22 61.36 8.04
CA PHE A 3 -39.14 60.51 7.48
C PHE A 3 -38.58 59.58 8.59
N LYS A 4 -38.70 58.28 8.36
CA LYS A 4 -38.08 57.24 9.22
C LYS A 4 -36.66 56.98 8.70
N HIS A 5 -35.66 57.29 9.52
CA HIS A 5 -34.27 56.93 9.25
C HIS A 5 -34.05 55.47 9.67
N THR A 6 -33.82 54.61 8.69
CA THR A 6 -33.42 53.21 8.92
C THR A 6 -31.87 53.18 9.02
N ALA A 7 -31.37 52.91 10.18
CA ALA A 7 -29.94 52.74 10.40
C ALA A 7 -29.53 51.32 9.95
N LEU A 8 -28.63 51.28 8.97
CA LEU A 8 -28.02 50.03 8.49
C LEU A 8 -26.81 49.70 9.37
N VAL A 9 -26.91 48.65 10.20
CA VAL A 9 -25.79 48.14 11.00
C VAL A 9 -25.01 47.19 10.12
N ALA A 10 -23.81 47.60 9.69
CA ALA A 10 -22.87 46.77 8.99
C ALA A 10 -22.03 45.99 10.02
N THR A 11 -22.29 44.69 10.15
CA THR A 11 -21.48 43.78 10.97
C THR A 11 -20.26 43.37 10.19
N LEU A 12 -19.07 43.87 10.56
CA LEU A 12 -17.78 43.39 10.03
C LEU A 12 -17.47 42.03 10.63
N PHE A 13 -17.51 41.00 9.83
CA PHE A 13 -16.93 39.69 10.14
C PHE A 13 -15.43 39.75 9.90
N THR A 14 -14.67 39.88 10.98
CA THR A 14 -13.20 39.67 10.95
C THR A 14 -12.91 38.17 10.97
N THR A 15 -12.62 37.56 9.83
CA THR A 15 -12.08 36.21 9.74
C THR A 15 -10.61 36.25 10.20
N ALA A 16 -10.36 35.73 11.40
CA ALA A 16 -9.01 35.50 11.88
C ALA A 16 -8.43 34.31 11.10
N ILE A 17 -7.50 34.61 10.17
CA ILE A 17 -6.70 33.59 9.49
C ILE A 17 -5.63 33.13 10.50
N THR A 18 -5.88 32.00 11.16
CA THR A 18 -4.87 31.31 11.96
C THR A 18 -3.89 30.62 11.03
N THR A 19 -2.74 31.25 10.77
CA THR A 19 -1.59 30.58 10.15
C THR A 19 -1.08 29.54 11.14
N GLN A 20 -1.35 28.25 10.88
CA GLN A 20 -0.70 27.18 11.59
C GLN A 20 0.78 27.17 11.16
N ALA A 21 1.66 27.48 12.11
CA ALA A 21 3.09 27.30 11.91
C ALA A 21 3.35 25.78 11.77
N VAL A 22 3.74 25.34 10.59
CA VAL A 22 4.27 23.98 10.39
C VAL A 22 5.59 23.93 11.15
N ALA A 23 5.62 23.17 12.24
CA ALA A 23 6.86 22.96 12.98
C ALA A 23 7.89 22.32 12.04
N LYS A 24 9.07 22.94 11.92
CA LYS A 24 10.17 22.38 11.14
C LYS A 24 10.72 21.19 11.93
N THR A 25 10.45 19.98 11.43
CA THR A 25 10.99 18.74 12.01
C THR A 25 12.51 18.72 11.79
N ASP A 26 13.29 18.55 12.85
CA ASP A 26 14.74 18.33 12.73
C ASP A 26 14.99 16.91 12.20
N ALA A 27 16.00 16.76 11.34
CA ALA A 27 16.40 15.44 10.85
C ALA A 27 16.82 14.50 11.99
N ALA A 28 17.33 15.04 13.09
CA ALA A 28 17.67 14.28 14.29
C ALA A 28 16.45 13.64 14.97
N ASP A 29 15.28 14.30 14.89
CA ASP A 29 14.03 13.77 15.46
C ASP A 29 13.52 12.53 14.71
N LEU A 30 13.98 12.32 13.46
CA LEU A 30 13.57 11.20 12.62
C LEU A 30 14.43 9.93 12.83
N ILE A 31 15.58 10.03 13.50
CA ILE A 31 16.49 8.89 13.65
C ILE A 31 15.80 7.71 14.38
N GLY A 32 15.12 7.99 15.49
CA GLY A 32 14.39 6.98 16.25
C GLY A 32 13.29 6.31 15.42
N PRO A 33 12.30 7.09 14.91
CA PRO A 33 11.23 6.56 14.07
C PRO A 33 11.73 5.77 12.84
N LEU A 34 12.79 6.22 12.19
CA LEU A 34 13.38 5.52 11.03
C LEU A 34 14.02 4.18 11.44
N ALA A 35 14.67 4.12 12.60
CA ALA A 35 15.23 2.87 13.10
C ALA A 35 14.12 1.86 13.44
N GLU A 36 13.05 2.29 14.09
CA GLU A 36 11.88 1.47 14.39
C GLU A 36 11.18 0.97 13.11
N TYR A 37 10.98 1.86 12.13
CA TYR A 37 10.40 1.49 10.85
C TYR A 37 11.27 0.47 10.10
N LYS A 38 12.58 0.65 10.10
CA LYS A 38 13.50 -0.33 9.51
C LYS A 38 13.38 -1.71 10.18
N MET A 39 13.30 -1.76 11.51
CA MET A 39 13.11 -3.03 12.23
C MET A 39 11.77 -3.68 11.87
N TYR A 40 10.69 -2.90 11.81
CA TYR A 40 9.38 -3.37 11.36
C TYR A 40 9.45 -3.99 9.96
N VAL A 41 10.02 -3.28 8.99
CA VAL A 41 10.18 -3.78 7.61
C VAL A 41 11.00 -5.07 7.58
N MET A 42 12.10 -5.15 8.33
CA MET A 42 12.93 -6.36 8.39
C MET A 42 12.17 -7.56 8.96
N ASP A 43 11.30 -7.36 9.94
CA ASP A 43 10.51 -8.45 10.52
C ASP A 43 9.38 -8.88 9.56
N GLU A 44 8.72 -7.95 8.88
CA GLU A 44 7.74 -8.25 7.83
C GLU A 44 8.38 -9.02 6.66
N VAL A 45 9.59 -8.64 6.22
CA VAL A 45 10.33 -9.38 5.18
C VAL A 45 10.64 -10.81 5.62
N LYS A 46 11.04 -11.04 6.87
CA LYS A 46 11.26 -12.41 7.38
C LYS A 46 9.98 -13.24 7.32
N GLN A 47 8.86 -12.68 7.78
CA GLN A 47 7.56 -13.36 7.73
C GLN A 47 7.09 -13.59 6.29
N TYR A 48 7.31 -12.62 5.42
CA TYR A 48 7.04 -12.74 3.99
C TYR A 48 7.76 -13.93 3.37
N VAL A 49 9.05 -14.10 3.62
CA VAL A 49 9.83 -15.25 3.11
C VAL A 49 9.27 -16.58 3.61
N ILE A 50 8.94 -16.68 4.91
CA ILE A 50 8.42 -17.91 5.51
C ILE A 50 7.03 -18.26 4.93
N THR A 51 6.13 -17.31 4.91
CA THR A 51 4.74 -17.52 4.49
C THR A 51 4.63 -17.75 2.98
N THR A 52 5.40 -17.01 2.18
CA THR A 52 5.45 -17.19 0.72
C THR A 52 6.08 -18.53 0.36
N LYS A 53 7.09 -18.99 1.09
CA LYS A 53 7.63 -20.33 0.90
C LYS A 53 6.58 -21.41 1.16
N ALA A 54 5.85 -21.32 2.26
CA ALA A 54 4.78 -22.27 2.57
C ALA A 54 3.68 -22.27 1.49
N PHE A 55 3.28 -21.09 1.04
CA PHE A 55 2.32 -20.90 -0.05
C PHE A 55 2.80 -21.54 -1.36
N THR A 56 4.00 -21.20 -1.81
CA THR A 56 4.56 -21.72 -3.06
C THR A 56 4.85 -23.23 -3.00
N ASP A 57 5.20 -23.76 -1.84
CA ASP A 57 5.34 -25.20 -1.64
C ASP A 57 4.01 -25.94 -1.80
N ALA A 58 2.90 -25.37 -1.33
CA ALA A 58 1.55 -25.91 -1.55
C ALA A 58 1.17 -25.87 -3.05
N VAL A 59 1.45 -24.76 -3.73
CA VAL A 59 1.22 -24.64 -5.19
C VAL A 59 2.02 -25.70 -5.95
N LYS A 60 3.30 -25.86 -5.67
CA LYS A 60 4.17 -26.86 -6.32
C LYS A 60 3.72 -28.30 -6.12
N LYS A 61 3.07 -28.60 -4.99
CA LYS A 61 2.50 -29.91 -4.69
C LYS A 61 1.13 -30.14 -5.31
N GLY A 62 0.53 -29.12 -5.91
CA GLY A 62 -0.85 -29.17 -6.40
C GLY A 62 -1.90 -29.19 -5.30
N ASP A 63 -1.52 -28.84 -4.06
CA ASP A 63 -2.47 -28.72 -2.94
C ASP A 63 -3.20 -27.37 -3.02
N ILE A 64 -4.18 -27.32 -3.90
CA ILE A 64 -4.96 -26.11 -4.20
C ILE A 64 -5.69 -25.60 -2.95
N ALA A 65 -6.22 -26.49 -2.13
CA ALA A 65 -6.98 -26.10 -0.93
C ALA A 65 -6.06 -25.37 0.07
N THR A 66 -4.86 -25.91 0.30
CA THR A 66 -3.87 -25.27 1.17
C THR A 66 -3.31 -24.00 0.54
N ALA A 67 -3.02 -23.99 -0.77
CA ALA A 67 -2.55 -22.82 -1.47
C ALA A 67 -3.53 -21.63 -1.34
N LYS A 68 -4.82 -21.87 -1.57
CA LYS A 68 -5.87 -20.84 -1.38
C LYS A 68 -5.92 -20.28 0.05
N LYS A 69 -5.71 -21.12 1.06
CA LYS A 69 -5.68 -20.68 2.47
C LYS A 69 -4.45 -19.83 2.80
N LEU A 70 -3.31 -20.14 2.16
CA LEU A 70 -2.03 -19.48 2.45
C LEU A 70 -1.79 -18.22 1.61
N TYR A 71 -2.54 -17.99 0.55
CA TYR A 71 -2.39 -16.84 -0.34
C TYR A 71 -2.47 -15.51 0.41
N ALA A 72 -3.60 -15.24 1.05
CA ALA A 72 -3.81 -13.97 1.75
C ALA A 72 -2.80 -13.73 2.91
N PRO A 73 -2.51 -14.71 3.78
CA PRO A 73 -1.46 -14.56 4.78
C PRO A 73 -0.07 -14.23 4.20
N ALA A 74 0.32 -14.85 3.08
CA ALA A 74 1.59 -14.56 2.43
C ALA A 74 1.59 -13.15 1.82
N ARG A 75 0.56 -12.80 1.06
CA ARG A 75 0.43 -11.48 0.43
C ARG A 75 0.38 -10.34 1.46
N GLN A 76 -0.27 -10.53 2.59
CA GLN A 76 -0.39 -9.51 3.64
C GLN A 76 0.97 -8.94 4.10
N HIS A 77 2.00 -9.77 4.17
CA HIS A 77 3.34 -9.32 4.55
C HIS A 77 4.00 -8.49 3.43
N TYR A 78 3.72 -8.84 2.18
CA TYR A 78 4.16 -8.03 1.03
C TYR A 78 3.50 -6.65 1.04
N GLU A 79 2.19 -6.58 1.15
CA GLU A 79 1.42 -5.33 1.23
C GLU A 79 1.94 -4.35 2.31
N ARG A 80 2.42 -4.89 3.43
CA ARG A 80 2.98 -4.06 4.51
C ARG A 80 4.34 -3.47 4.23
N ILE A 81 5.10 -4.09 3.34
CA ILE A 81 6.42 -3.61 2.92
C ILE A 81 6.40 -2.94 1.54
N GLU A 82 5.26 -2.92 0.86
CA GLU A 82 5.09 -2.38 -0.49
C GLU A 82 5.69 -0.98 -0.66
N PRO A 83 5.53 0.00 0.27
CA PRO A 83 6.16 1.31 0.14
C PRO A 83 7.68 1.28 0.06
N VAL A 84 8.32 0.18 0.51
CA VAL A 84 9.76 -0.05 0.37
C VAL A 84 10.05 -0.90 -0.86
N ALA A 85 9.19 -1.88 -1.17
CA ALA A 85 9.33 -2.74 -2.35
C ALA A 85 9.30 -1.93 -3.65
N GLU A 86 8.42 -0.94 -3.76
CA GLU A 86 8.31 -0.02 -4.91
C GLU A 86 9.62 0.73 -5.23
N LEU A 87 10.53 0.88 -4.26
CA LEU A 87 11.86 1.43 -4.52
C LEU A 87 12.73 0.50 -5.37
N PHE A 88 12.31 -0.76 -5.55
CA PHE A 88 12.97 -1.81 -6.33
C PHE A 88 12.05 -2.28 -7.45
N SER A 89 11.69 -1.37 -8.36
CA SER A 89 10.63 -1.51 -9.36
C SER A 89 10.64 -2.83 -10.15
N ASP A 90 11.81 -3.36 -10.51
CA ASP A 90 11.91 -4.62 -11.26
C ASP A 90 11.50 -5.83 -10.40
N LEU A 91 11.86 -5.81 -9.11
CA LEU A 91 11.44 -6.85 -8.17
C LEU A 91 9.96 -6.73 -7.85
N ASP A 92 9.49 -5.52 -7.61
CA ASP A 92 8.10 -5.22 -7.34
C ASP A 92 7.20 -5.70 -8.49
N ALA A 93 7.50 -5.29 -9.72
CA ALA A 93 6.79 -5.73 -10.92
C ALA A 93 6.77 -7.25 -11.08
N SER A 94 7.88 -7.94 -10.78
CA SER A 94 7.95 -9.40 -10.87
C SER A 94 7.10 -10.13 -9.83
N MET A 95 6.78 -9.47 -8.71
CA MET A 95 6.01 -10.04 -7.60
C MET A 95 4.54 -9.64 -7.61
N ASP A 96 4.21 -8.42 -8.06
CA ASP A 96 2.88 -7.84 -7.85
C ASP A 96 2.22 -7.21 -9.08
N ALA A 97 2.88 -7.14 -10.25
CA ALA A 97 2.25 -6.60 -11.44
C ALA A 97 0.98 -7.38 -11.83
N ARG A 98 -0.01 -6.67 -12.34
CA ARG A 98 -1.32 -7.19 -12.74
C ARG A 98 -1.33 -7.56 -14.23
N GLU A 99 -2.32 -8.31 -14.65
CA GLU A 99 -2.41 -8.72 -16.08
C GLU A 99 -2.54 -7.53 -17.03
N ASP A 100 -3.13 -6.42 -16.61
CA ASP A 100 -3.28 -5.20 -17.40
C ASP A 100 -1.99 -4.35 -17.51
N ASP A 101 -0.95 -4.69 -16.76
CA ASP A 101 0.38 -4.10 -16.92
C ASP A 101 1.19 -4.72 -18.08
N TYR A 102 0.67 -5.78 -18.70
CA TYR A 102 1.34 -6.52 -19.78
C TYR A 102 0.61 -6.40 -21.11
N GLU A 103 1.38 -6.28 -22.22
CA GLU A 103 0.79 -6.10 -23.56
C GLU A 103 -0.13 -7.25 -23.98
N GLN A 104 0.18 -8.49 -23.57
CA GLN A 104 -0.62 -9.68 -23.87
C GLN A 104 -1.55 -10.07 -22.69
N GLY A 105 -1.65 -9.21 -21.68
CA GLY A 105 -2.47 -9.45 -20.50
C GLY A 105 -2.10 -10.76 -19.82
N ALA A 106 -3.11 -11.53 -19.41
CA ALA A 106 -2.92 -12.82 -18.75
C ALA A 106 -2.16 -13.89 -19.57
N LYS A 107 -1.98 -13.68 -20.87
CA LYS A 107 -1.24 -14.59 -21.77
C LYS A 107 0.23 -14.20 -21.92
N ASP A 108 0.62 -13.07 -21.38
CA ASP A 108 1.99 -12.61 -21.44
C ASP A 108 2.92 -13.56 -20.68
N PRO A 109 4.01 -14.07 -21.31
CA PRO A 109 4.94 -14.99 -20.65
C PRO A 109 5.69 -14.34 -19.48
N ALA A 110 5.76 -13.01 -19.43
CA ALA A 110 6.35 -12.26 -18.32
C ALA A 110 5.39 -12.07 -17.15
N PHE A 111 4.07 -12.33 -17.32
CA PHE A 111 3.09 -12.21 -16.25
C PHE A 111 3.35 -13.25 -15.16
N THR A 112 3.86 -12.80 -14.02
CA THR A 112 4.31 -13.62 -12.88
C THR A 112 3.76 -13.05 -11.56
N GLY A 113 4.22 -13.59 -10.44
CA GLY A 113 3.91 -13.05 -9.12
C GLY A 113 2.57 -13.48 -8.54
N PHE A 114 2.13 -12.72 -7.54
CA PHE A 114 0.93 -13.03 -6.78
C PHE A 114 -0.33 -13.07 -7.64
N HIS A 115 -0.53 -12.05 -8.49
CA HIS A 115 -1.73 -11.96 -9.34
C HIS A 115 -1.79 -13.07 -10.40
N ARG A 116 -0.65 -13.55 -10.89
CA ARG A 116 -0.63 -14.72 -11.77
C ARG A 116 -1.04 -16.00 -11.05
N LEU A 117 -0.57 -16.18 -9.81
CA LEU A 117 -0.96 -17.33 -8.97
C LEU A 117 -2.41 -17.23 -8.50
N GLU A 118 -2.88 -16.04 -8.15
CA GLU A 118 -4.28 -15.77 -7.83
C GLU A 118 -5.19 -16.19 -8.97
N LYS A 119 -4.89 -15.72 -10.19
CA LYS A 119 -5.66 -16.10 -11.38
C LYS A 119 -5.66 -17.63 -11.57
N ALA A 120 -4.52 -18.28 -11.45
CA ALA A 120 -4.44 -19.73 -11.59
C ALA A 120 -5.27 -20.48 -10.53
N LEU A 121 -5.32 -19.97 -9.29
CA LEU A 121 -6.02 -20.63 -8.20
C LEU A 121 -7.53 -20.43 -8.24
N TRP A 122 -8.05 -19.28 -8.68
CA TRP A 122 -9.47 -18.95 -8.56
C TRP A 122 -10.21 -18.81 -9.89
N VAL A 123 -9.49 -18.58 -10.99
CA VAL A 123 -10.10 -18.36 -12.32
C VAL A 123 -9.83 -19.54 -13.26
N ASP A 124 -8.59 -19.99 -13.36
CA ASP A 124 -8.17 -20.99 -14.35
C ASP A 124 -8.37 -22.44 -13.85
N ASN A 125 -8.73 -22.65 -12.58
CA ASN A 125 -8.80 -23.96 -11.92
C ASN A 125 -10.22 -24.40 -11.63
#